data_11e43b93d94f34f4e95fb97e8d28c8df
#
_entry.id   11e43b93d94f34f4e95fb97e8d28c8df
#
_cell.length_a   1.000
_cell.length_b   1.000
_cell.length_c   1.000
_cell.angle_alpha   90.00
_cell.angle_beta   90.00
_cell.angle_gamma   90.00
#
_symmetry.space_group_name_H-M   'P 1'
#
loop_
_entity.id
_entity.type
_entity.pdbx_description
1 polymer ?
#
loop_
_entity_poly.entity_id
_entity_poly.type
_entity_poly.pdbx_seq_one_letter_code
_entity_poly.pdbx_strand_id
1 'polypeptide(L)'
;MGVKGYGEAPAIAYYNIPVEKMIADLEQKKNFIEKFAFTEPERYWHYLHHLLPQNNFLVCALDIAAWDMYAKLKQQKLYDVWKGNVQQNPVTDYTIGIDSIDNMVAKLKEKPWPIYKIKVGTPDDIGIVKALRANTDAVLRVDANAGWDLDTALKLIPQLKELGVEFVEQPLAKDNWEGMKILFQESPLPLYADEACVYEQDVVKCKDHFHGINIKLTKCSGITPARRMIKQARELGLGVMIGCMNESTVGSAAVAHLLPFIDHVDMDGPLLLEEDVATGIDFDYGKIIYSNKPGLGIEYTGLYHKEIKTKS
;
A
#
# COMPACT_ATOMS: atom_id res chain seq x y z
N MET A 1 10.80 1.69 32.11
CA MET A 1 10.42 2.34 30.82
C MET A 1 9.29 1.56 30.21
N GLY A 2 8.25 2.22 29.68
CA GLY A 2 7.12 1.53 29.01
C GLY A 2 7.51 1.01 27.61
N VAL A 3 6.72 0.09 27.07
CA VAL A 3 6.86 -0.38 25.70
C VAL A 3 6.40 0.71 24.74
N LYS A 4 7.20 0.98 23.69
CA LYS A 4 6.87 1.98 22.65
C LYS A 4 6.39 1.28 21.39
N GLY A 5 5.29 1.76 20.81
CA GLY A 5 4.85 1.43 19.46
C GLY A 5 5.19 2.56 18.49
N TYR A 6 5.50 2.18 17.25
CA TYR A 6 5.77 3.11 16.16
C TYR A 6 4.74 2.93 15.05
N GLY A 7 4.36 4.03 14.42
CA GLY A 7 3.45 4.03 13.29
C GLY A 7 3.69 5.25 12.42
N GLU A 8 3.27 5.17 11.18
CA GLU A 8 3.54 6.16 10.15
C GLU A 8 2.27 6.44 9.34
N ALA A 9 2.17 7.66 8.87
CA ALA A 9 1.29 8.06 7.80
C ALA A 9 1.94 9.16 6.98
N PRO A 10 2.25 8.94 5.69
CA PRO A 10 2.78 9.97 4.81
C PRO A 10 1.71 10.99 4.45
N ALA A 11 2.10 12.23 4.17
CA ALA A 11 1.21 13.23 3.61
C ALA A 11 1.14 13.07 2.10
N ILE A 12 -0.06 12.92 1.56
CA ILE A 12 -0.30 12.76 0.11
C ILE A 12 -1.29 13.85 -0.36
N ALA A 13 -0.84 14.70 -1.27
CA ALA A 13 -1.63 15.84 -1.77
C ALA A 13 -2.99 15.43 -2.34
N TYR A 14 -3.07 14.28 -3.02
CA TYR A 14 -4.31 13.76 -3.60
C TYR A 14 -5.45 13.61 -2.56
N TYR A 15 -5.13 13.25 -1.30
CA TYR A 15 -6.13 13.05 -0.25
C TYR A 15 -6.40 14.31 0.59
N ASN A 16 -5.70 15.41 0.29
CA ASN A 16 -5.85 16.69 1.00
C ASN A 16 -5.72 16.58 2.53
N ILE A 17 -4.81 15.73 3.00
CA ILE A 17 -4.46 15.58 4.42
C ILE A 17 -2.98 15.94 4.59
N PRO A 18 -2.66 17.22 4.81
CA PRO A 18 -1.28 17.65 5.01
C PRO A 18 -0.77 17.29 6.42
N VAL A 19 0.55 17.25 6.59
CA VAL A 19 1.20 16.92 7.88
C VAL A 19 0.75 17.87 8.98
N GLU A 20 0.61 19.15 8.69
CA GLU A 20 0.18 20.18 9.64
C GLU A 20 -1.21 19.88 10.21
N LYS A 21 -2.13 19.37 9.37
CA LYS A 21 -3.45 18.94 9.84
C LYS A 21 -3.35 17.72 10.75
N MET A 22 -2.52 16.74 10.43
CA MET A 22 -2.31 15.56 11.28
C MET A 22 -1.76 15.97 12.65
N ILE A 23 -0.75 16.86 12.67
CA ILE A 23 -0.15 17.37 13.91
C ILE A 23 -1.18 18.17 14.73
N ALA A 24 -1.93 19.08 14.10
CA ALA A 24 -2.93 19.90 14.78
C ALA A 24 -4.04 19.02 15.41
N ASP A 25 -4.56 18.04 14.67
CA ASP A 25 -5.57 17.10 15.15
C ASP A 25 -5.02 16.23 16.30
N LEU A 26 -3.76 15.79 16.21
CA LEU A 26 -3.09 15.03 17.28
C LEU A 26 -2.98 15.87 18.57
N GLU A 27 -2.47 17.09 18.48
CA GLU A 27 -2.32 17.97 19.64
C GLU A 27 -3.69 18.32 20.27
N GLN A 28 -4.69 18.61 19.45
CA GLN A 28 -6.05 18.90 19.93
C GLN A 28 -6.65 17.71 20.69
N LYS A 29 -6.39 16.48 20.23
CA LYS A 29 -6.97 15.25 20.79
C LYS A 29 -6.07 14.53 21.77
N LYS A 30 -4.84 15.00 22.00
CA LYS A 30 -3.81 14.38 22.84
C LYS A 30 -4.32 13.87 24.17
N ASN A 31 -5.02 14.70 24.93
CA ASN A 31 -5.55 14.33 26.25
C ASN A 31 -6.53 13.13 26.21
N PHE A 32 -7.30 12.99 25.14
CA PHE A 32 -8.22 11.88 24.96
C PHE A 32 -7.47 10.60 24.57
N ILE A 33 -6.47 10.72 23.70
CA ILE A 33 -5.61 9.63 23.25
C ILE A 33 -4.80 9.06 24.42
N GLU A 34 -4.16 9.91 25.21
CA GLU A 34 -3.34 9.52 26.37
C GLU A 34 -4.13 8.88 27.52
N LYS A 35 -5.39 9.27 27.70
CA LYS A 35 -6.28 8.72 28.74
C LYS A 35 -6.98 7.43 28.33
N PHE A 36 -6.84 6.98 27.10
CA PHE A 36 -7.47 5.74 26.66
C PHE A 36 -6.86 4.52 27.37
N ALA A 37 -7.70 3.72 28.03
CA ALA A 37 -7.28 2.48 28.67
C ALA A 37 -7.04 1.40 27.58
N PHE A 38 -5.84 1.35 27.06
CA PHE A 38 -5.45 0.44 26.00
C PHE A 38 -5.48 -1.02 26.47
N THR A 39 -6.18 -1.86 25.72
CA THR A 39 -6.23 -3.32 25.93
C THR A 39 -5.85 -4.07 24.66
N GLU A 40 -6.40 -3.68 23.53
CA GLU A 40 -6.18 -4.31 22.23
C GLU A 40 -6.37 -3.29 21.09
N PRO A 41 -5.69 -3.50 19.94
CA PRO A 41 -5.67 -2.53 18.84
C PRO A 41 -7.05 -2.27 18.21
N GLU A 42 -7.87 -3.32 17.98
CA GLU A 42 -9.19 -3.16 17.36
C GLU A 42 -10.09 -2.22 18.15
N ARG A 43 -10.10 -2.32 19.48
CA ARG A 43 -10.86 -1.43 20.37
C ARG A 43 -10.32 0.00 20.32
N TYR A 44 -8.99 0.13 20.25
CA TYR A 44 -8.34 1.44 20.15
C TYR A 44 -8.63 2.10 18.81
N TRP A 45 -8.52 1.36 17.71
CA TRP A 45 -8.89 1.86 16.38
C TRP A 45 -10.33 2.36 16.34
N HIS A 46 -11.26 1.60 16.90
CA HIS A 46 -12.68 2.00 16.95
C HIS A 46 -12.88 3.32 17.69
N TYR A 47 -12.18 3.50 18.81
CA TYR A 47 -12.17 4.76 19.54
C TYR A 47 -11.57 5.90 18.70
N LEU A 48 -10.41 5.70 18.07
CA LEU A 48 -9.74 6.69 17.25
C LEU A 48 -10.58 7.10 16.04
N HIS A 49 -11.22 6.16 15.38
CA HIS A 49 -12.08 6.40 14.22
C HIS A 49 -13.24 7.36 14.56
N HIS A 50 -13.79 7.27 15.75
CA HIS A 50 -14.81 8.22 16.23
C HIS A 50 -14.22 9.55 16.71
N LEU A 51 -13.03 9.53 17.28
CA LEU A 51 -12.36 10.73 17.78
C LEU A 51 -11.82 11.61 16.64
N LEU A 52 -11.40 11.00 15.53
CA LEU A 52 -10.70 11.61 14.39
C LEU A 52 -11.38 11.23 13.04
N PRO A 53 -12.69 11.48 12.87
CA PRO A 53 -13.46 10.91 11.74
C PRO A 53 -13.06 11.46 10.36
N GLN A 54 -12.28 12.53 10.30
CA GLN A 54 -11.83 13.17 9.04
C GLN A 54 -10.31 13.07 8.83
N ASN A 55 -9.63 12.20 9.60
CA ASN A 55 -8.17 12.08 9.51
C ASN A 55 -7.73 10.60 9.53
N ASN A 56 -8.07 9.89 8.46
CA ASN A 56 -7.72 8.47 8.30
C ASN A 56 -6.21 8.23 8.41
N PHE A 57 -5.39 9.17 7.96
CA PHE A 57 -3.95 9.04 7.95
C PHE A 57 -3.40 9.07 9.38
N LEU A 58 -3.86 10.01 10.21
CA LEU A 58 -3.48 10.03 11.63
C LEU A 58 -3.99 8.78 12.37
N VAL A 59 -5.23 8.34 12.09
CA VAL A 59 -5.77 7.10 12.66
C VAL A 59 -4.92 5.92 12.24
N CYS A 60 -4.47 5.85 10.97
CA CYS A 60 -3.57 4.82 10.47
C CYS A 60 -2.26 4.77 11.27
N ALA A 61 -1.58 5.91 11.44
CA ALA A 61 -0.33 5.97 12.19
C ALA A 61 -0.51 5.48 13.63
N LEU A 62 -1.58 5.89 14.30
CA LEU A 62 -1.88 5.48 15.67
C LEU A 62 -2.28 4.01 15.79
N ASP A 63 -3.01 3.47 14.80
CA ASP A 63 -3.38 2.05 14.73
C ASP A 63 -2.16 1.15 14.50
N ILE A 64 -1.26 1.53 13.58
CA ILE A 64 0.00 0.83 13.35
C ILE A 64 0.84 0.81 14.64
N ALA A 65 0.98 1.96 15.31
CA ALA A 65 1.69 2.07 16.58
C ALA A 65 1.08 1.18 17.67
N ALA A 66 -0.25 1.08 17.72
CA ALA A 66 -0.98 0.24 18.67
C ALA A 66 -0.71 -1.26 18.41
N TRP A 67 -0.73 -1.69 17.15
CA TRP A 67 -0.41 -3.07 16.78
C TRP A 67 1.05 -3.43 17.07
N ASP A 68 1.99 -2.53 16.79
CA ASP A 68 3.40 -2.70 17.11
C ASP A 68 3.60 -2.88 18.62
N MET A 69 3.03 -1.97 19.41
CA MET A 69 3.08 -2.04 20.88
C MET A 69 2.45 -3.33 21.41
N TYR A 70 1.29 -3.73 20.90
CA TYR A 70 0.58 -4.93 21.31
C TYR A 70 1.39 -6.20 21.07
N ALA A 71 2.00 -6.34 19.90
CA ALA A 71 2.83 -7.49 19.57
C ALA A 71 4.13 -7.50 20.39
N LYS A 72 4.74 -6.33 20.67
CA LYS A 72 5.87 -6.19 21.59
C LYS A 72 5.54 -6.62 23.02
N LEU A 73 4.36 -6.26 23.53
CA LEU A 73 3.88 -6.72 24.85
C LEU A 73 3.73 -8.25 24.90
N LYS A 74 3.39 -8.88 23.79
CA LYS A 74 3.32 -10.35 23.67
C LYS A 74 4.66 -11.01 23.37
N GLN A 75 5.72 -10.24 23.17
CA GLN A 75 7.04 -10.75 22.74
C GLN A 75 6.96 -11.57 21.43
N GLN A 76 6.07 -11.20 20.52
CA GLN A 76 5.83 -11.86 19.25
C GLN A 76 6.05 -10.88 18.09
N LYS A 77 6.42 -11.39 16.91
CA LYS A 77 6.30 -10.64 15.68
C LYS A 77 4.82 -10.47 15.33
N LEU A 78 4.45 -9.38 14.67
CA LEU A 78 3.03 -9.07 14.47
C LEU A 78 2.31 -10.14 13.62
N TYR A 79 2.95 -10.70 12.58
CA TYR A 79 2.35 -11.79 11.79
C TYR A 79 2.13 -13.07 12.63
N ASP A 80 2.98 -13.35 13.64
CA ASP A 80 2.80 -14.50 14.55
C ASP A 80 1.58 -14.34 15.44
N VAL A 81 1.29 -13.09 15.87
CA VAL A 81 0.05 -12.78 16.63
C VAL A 81 -1.20 -13.23 15.85
N TRP A 82 -1.14 -13.14 14.52
CA TRP A 82 -2.23 -13.54 13.62
C TRP A 82 -2.06 -14.94 13.02
N LYS A 83 -1.03 -15.69 13.44
CA LYS A 83 -0.71 -17.03 12.94
C LYS A 83 -0.44 -17.05 11.43
N GLY A 84 0.19 -16.00 10.91
CA GLY A 84 0.57 -15.87 9.50
C GLY A 84 1.74 -16.79 9.15
N ASN A 85 1.67 -17.41 7.96
CA ASN A 85 2.75 -18.23 7.41
C ASN A 85 3.56 -17.44 6.39
N VAL A 86 4.75 -16.98 6.77
CA VAL A 86 5.64 -16.15 5.94
C VAL A 86 6.34 -16.91 4.80
N GLN A 87 6.25 -18.24 4.76
CA GLN A 87 6.92 -19.07 3.73
C GLN A 87 6.32 -18.88 2.33
N GLN A 88 5.10 -18.36 2.25
CA GLN A 88 4.36 -18.16 1.02
C GLN A 88 4.07 -16.68 0.73
N ASN A 89 4.84 -15.79 1.35
CA ASN A 89 4.67 -14.36 1.13
C ASN A 89 4.85 -14.00 -0.35
N PRO A 90 4.01 -13.12 -0.90
CA PRO A 90 4.24 -12.55 -2.22
C PRO A 90 5.53 -11.72 -2.22
N VAL A 91 6.14 -11.65 -3.40
CA VAL A 91 7.30 -10.80 -3.68
C VAL A 91 6.81 -9.40 -4.04
N THR A 92 7.45 -8.36 -3.50
CA THR A 92 7.10 -6.98 -3.85
C THR A 92 7.57 -6.63 -5.25
N ASP A 93 6.76 -5.87 -5.96
CA ASP A 93 7.19 -5.22 -7.19
C ASP A 93 8.11 -4.02 -6.92
N TYR A 94 8.70 -3.50 -7.98
CA TYR A 94 9.47 -2.26 -8.02
C TYR A 94 8.84 -1.31 -9.03
N THR A 95 8.51 -0.10 -8.60
CA THR A 95 7.77 0.86 -9.41
C THR A 95 8.69 1.60 -10.40
N ILE A 96 8.27 1.59 -11.66
CA ILE A 96 8.82 2.45 -12.71
C ILE A 96 7.79 3.53 -13.01
N GLY A 97 8.08 4.74 -12.55
CA GLY A 97 7.25 5.94 -12.80
C GLY A 97 7.31 6.38 -14.26
N ILE A 98 6.32 7.19 -14.66
CA ILE A 98 6.26 7.77 -16.01
C ILE A 98 7.46 8.69 -16.24
N ASP A 99 8.20 8.43 -17.31
CA ASP A 99 9.33 9.22 -17.80
C ASP A 99 9.48 8.95 -19.32
N SER A 100 10.53 9.46 -19.95
CA SER A 100 10.91 9.02 -21.28
C SER A 100 11.16 7.51 -21.31
N ILE A 101 10.85 6.86 -22.42
CA ILE A 101 11.05 5.40 -22.56
C ILE A 101 12.50 5.01 -22.25
N ASP A 102 13.47 5.80 -22.69
CA ASP A 102 14.89 5.54 -22.46
C ASP A 102 15.23 5.58 -20.95
N ASN A 103 14.70 6.54 -20.21
CA ASN A 103 14.89 6.64 -18.76
C ASN A 103 14.20 5.49 -18.01
N MET A 104 12.98 5.11 -18.42
CA MET A 104 12.27 3.97 -17.84
C MET A 104 13.04 2.65 -18.07
N VAL A 105 13.58 2.44 -19.27
CA VAL A 105 14.42 1.28 -19.57
C VAL A 105 15.75 1.32 -18.81
N ALA A 106 16.35 2.51 -18.66
CA ALA A 106 17.58 2.66 -17.85
C ALA A 106 17.32 2.27 -16.39
N LYS A 107 16.22 2.75 -15.79
CA LYS A 107 15.83 2.42 -14.42
C LYS A 107 15.58 0.93 -14.23
N LEU A 108 14.93 0.27 -15.17
CA LEU A 108 14.73 -1.17 -15.15
C LEU A 108 16.05 -1.94 -15.15
N LYS A 109 17.03 -1.51 -15.96
CA LYS A 109 18.37 -2.13 -16.04
C LYS A 109 19.24 -1.85 -14.81
N GLU A 110 19.11 -0.66 -14.23
CA GLU A 110 19.83 -0.26 -13.02
C GLU A 110 19.40 -1.09 -11.80
N LYS A 111 18.09 -1.42 -11.71
CA LYS A 111 17.53 -2.18 -10.60
C LYS A 111 16.85 -3.46 -11.11
N PRO A 112 17.61 -4.54 -11.44
CA PRO A 112 17.00 -5.83 -11.81
C PRO A 112 16.09 -6.33 -10.69
N TRP A 113 14.83 -6.65 -11.04
CA TRP A 113 13.82 -7.03 -10.08
C TRP A 113 12.87 -8.09 -10.65
N PRO A 114 12.26 -8.97 -9.86
CA PRO A 114 11.44 -10.06 -10.38
C PRO A 114 10.07 -9.61 -10.90
N ILE A 115 9.57 -8.48 -10.41
CA ILE A 115 8.26 -7.92 -10.75
C ILE A 115 8.39 -6.40 -10.84
N TYR A 116 7.90 -5.80 -11.91
CA TYR A 116 7.83 -4.34 -12.04
C TYR A 116 6.38 -3.86 -12.11
N LYS A 117 6.09 -2.80 -11.38
CA LYS A 117 4.86 -2.02 -11.52
C LYS A 117 5.14 -0.84 -12.43
N ILE A 118 4.47 -0.80 -13.59
CA ILE A 118 4.68 0.21 -14.63
C ILE A 118 3.55 1.23 -14.55
N LYS A 119 3.90 2.48 -14.29
CA LYS A 119 2.93 3.58 -14.36
C LYS A 119 2.67 3.96 -15.82
N VAL A 120 1.39 4.05 -16.18
CA VAL A 120 0.89 4.39 -17.51
C VAL A 120 -0.20 5.48 -17.39
N GLY A 121 -0.90 5.80 -18.47
CA GLY A 121 -1.85 6.90 -18.56
C GLY A 121 -1.28 8.02 -19.45
N THR A 122 -0.45 7.63 -20.40
CA THR A 122 0.16 8.52 -21.42
C THR A 122 -0.41 8.22 -22.80
N PRO A 123 -0.14 9.05 -23.81
CA PRO A 123 -0.57 8.76 -25.18
C PRO A 123 0.08 7.51 -25.81
N ASP A 124 1.22 7.02 -25.28
CA ASP A 124 1.96 5.88 -25.84
C ASP A 124 2.25 4.77 -24.79
N ASP A 125 1.25 4.38 -24.04
CA ASP A 125 1.37 3.35 -23.01
C ASP A 125 1.84 1.99 -23.55
N ILE A 126 1.39 1.63 -24.75
CA ILE A 126 1.82 0.36 -25.40
C ILE A 126 3.28 0.44 -25.84
N GLY A 127 3.73 1.59 -26.34
CA GLY A 127 5.16 1.81 -26.67
C GLY A 127 6.06 1.67 -25.44
N ILE A 128 5.66 2.23 -24.32
CA ILE A 128 6.33 2.11 -23.03
C ILE A 128 6.46 0.62 -22.63
N VAL A 129 5.33 -0.12 -22.56
CA VAL A 129 5.34 -1.51 -22.10
C VAL A 129 6.10 -2.42 -23.06
N LYS A 130 6.01 -2.20 -24.39
CA LYS A 130 6.80 -2.92 -25.39
C LYS A 130 8.30 -2.72 -25.18
N ALA A 131 8.73 -1.47 -24.97
CA ALA A 131 10.14 -1.15 -24.76
C ALA A 131 10.68 -1.82 -23.48
N LEU A 132 9.91 -1.78 -22.39
CA LEU A 132 10.28 -2.44 -21.14
C LEU A 132 10.32 -3.95 -21.31
N ARG A 133 9.30 -4.57 -21.91
CA ARG A 133 9.25 -6.02 -22.17
C ARG A 133 10.42 -6.51 -23.04
N ALA A 134 10.86 -5.72 -23.99
CA ALA A 134 12.04 -6.06 -24.81
C ALA A 134 13.35 -6.11 -24.00
N ASN A 135 13.37 -5.61 -22.77
CA ASN A 135 14.55 -5.53 -21.91
C ASN A 135 14.44 -6.39 -20.63
N THR A 136 13.36 -7.13 -20.40
CA THR A 136 13.22 -7.99 -19.23
C THR A 136 12.20 -9.11 -19.45
N ASP A 137 12.42 -10.26 -18.80
CA ASP A 137 11.46 -11.37 -18.68
C ASP A 137 10.70 -11.34 -17.34
N ALA A 138 10.94 -10.32 -16.49
CA ALA A 138 10.26 -10.16 -15.22
C ALA A 138 8.74 -10.01 -15.39
N VAL A 139 7.97 -10.27 -14.35
CA VAL A 139 6.53 -9.99 -14.35
C VAL A 139 6.30 -8.50 -14.47
N LEU A 140 5.38 -8.09 -15.34
CA LEU A 140 4.95 -6.69 -15.50
C LEU A 140 3.52 -6.54 -14.99
N ARG A 141 3.29 -5.59 -14.12
CA ARG A 141 1.99 -5.09 -13.66
C ARG A 141 1.83 -3.66 -14.17
N VAL A 142 0.63 -3.28 -14.52
CA VAL A 142 0.35 -1.95 -15.07
C VAL A 142 -0.61 -1.22 -14.14
N ASP A 143 -0.27 0.03 -13.81
CA ASP A 143 -1.13 0.92 -13.04
C ASP A 143 -1.44 2.16 -13.87
N ALA A 144 -2.71 2.30 -14.24
CA ALA A 144 -3.19 3.42 -15.05
C ALA A 144 -3.61 4.64 -14.22
N ASN A 145 -3.67 4.53 -12.89
CA ASN A 145 -4.08 5.59 -11.96
C ASN A 145 -5.33 6.35 -12.44
N ALA A 146 -6.36 5.61 -12.88
CA ALA A 146 -7.62 6.14 -13.41
C ALA A 146 -7.46 7.00 -14.70
N GLY A 147 -6.37 6.82 -15.43
CA GLY A 147 -6.00 7.66 -16.57
C GLY A 147 -6.68 7.31 -17.89
N TRP A 148 -7.43 6.20 -17.98
CA TRP A 148 -8.10 5.79 -19.21
C TRP A 148 -9.60 6.04 -19.16
N ASP A 149 -10.19 6.24 -20.34
CA ASP A 149 -11.62 6.03 -20.58
C ASP A 149 -11.89 4.57 -20.97
N LEU A 150 -13.17 4.20 -21.08
CA LEU A 150 -13.56 2.83 -21.38
C LEU A 150 -13.05 2.36 -22.76
N ASP A 151 -13.16 3.20 -23.79
CA ASP A 151 -12.76 2.85 -25.15
C ASP A 151 -11.25 2.63 -25.23
N THR A 152 -10.48 3.48 -24.57
CA THR A 152 -9.02 3.35 -24.44
C THR A 152 -8.68 2.04 -23.72
N ALA A 153 -9.30 1.76 -22.57
CA ALA A 153 -9.04 0.54 -21.80
C ALA A 153 -9.35 -0.74 -22.61
N LEU A 154 -10.50 -0.79 -23.28
CA LEU A 154 -10.90 -1.91 -24.15
C LEU A 154 -9.91 -2.14 -25.30
N LYS A 155 -9.28 -1.08 -25.81
CA LYS A 155 -8.28 -1.15 -26.88
C LYS A 155 -6.88 -1.58 -26.36
N LEU A 156 -6.46 -1.07 -25.20
CA LEU A 156 -5.09 -1.28 -24.69
C LEU A 156 -4.91 -2.61 -23.98
N ILE A 157 -5.89 -3.03 -23.17
CA ILE A 157 -5.76 -4.23 -22.30
C ILE A 157 -5.49 -5.52 -23.09
N PRO A 158 -6.12 -5.80 -24.24
CA PRO A 158 -5.76 -6.97 -25.06
C PRO A 158 -4.29 -6.94 -25.52
N GLN A 159 -3.75 -5.77 -25.90
CA GLN A 159 -2.36 -5.62 -26.29
C GLN A 159 -1.40 -5.81 -25.10
N LEU A 160 -1.78 -5.35 -23.91
CA LEU A 160 -1.02 -5.59 -22.67
C LEU A 160 -0.98 -7.08 -22.33
N LYS A 161 -2.07 -7.81 -22.59
CA LYS A 161 -2.10 -9.27 -22.43
C LYS A 161 -1.10 -9.97 -23.35
N GLU A 162 -0.99 -9.55 -24.61
CA GLU A 162 0.00 -10.08 -25.58
C GLU A 162 1.44 -9.78 -25.15
N LEU A 163 1.66 -8.68 -24.42
CA LEU A 163 2.95 -8.32 -23.83
C LEU A 163 3.25 -9.03 -22.50
N GLY A 164 2.37 -9.94 -22.06
CA GLY A 164 2.56 -10.72 -20.85
C GLY A 164 2.41 -9.91 -19.54
N VAL A 165 1.58 -8.86 -19.56
CA VAL A 165 1.19 -8.15 -18.34
C VAL A 165 0.34 -9.07 -17.47
N GLU A 166 0.58 -9.06 -16.14
CA GLU A 166 -0.12 -9.92 -15.19
C GLU A 166 -1.52 -9.40 -14.88
N PHE A 167 -1.65 -8.11 -14.59
CA PHE A 167 -2.93 -7.44 -14.33
C PHE A 167 -2.84 -5.93 -14.58
N VAL A 168 -4.00 -5.26 -14.58
CA VAL A 168 -4.12 -3.80 -14.67
C VAL A 168 -4.77 -3.27 -13.39
N GLU A 169 -4.12 -2.29 -12.78
CA GLU A 169 -4.62 -1.56 -11.62
C GLU A 169 -5.30 -0.26 -12.06
N GLN A 170 -6.49 0.00 -11.53
CA GLN A 170 -7.33 1.18 -11.67
C GLN A 170 -7.34 1.78 -13.08
N PRO A 171 -7.90 1.10 -14.09
CA PRO A 171 -7.90 1.59 -15.46
C PRO A 171 -8.77 2.85 -15.64
N LEU A 172 -9.97 2.88 -15.06
CA LEU A 172 -10.95 3.95 -15.24
C LEU A 172 -11.08 4.82 -13.97
N ALA A 173 -11.68 6.01 -14.14
CA ALA A 173 -12.02 6.88 -13.03
C ALA A 173 -12.78 6.12 -11.92
N LYS A 174 -12.48 6.42 -10.66
CA LYS A 174 -12.95 5.70 -9.47
C LYS A 174 -14.47 5.61 -9.31
N ASP A 175 -15.20 6.50 -9.93
CA ASP A 175 -16.67 6.59 -9.91
C ASP A 175 -17.35 6.07 -11.19
N ASN A 176 -16.57 5.63 -12.17
CA ASN A 176 -17.07 5.05 -13.43
C ASN A 176 -17.41 3.56 -13.28
N TRP A 177 -18.36 3.24 -12.40
CA TRP A 177 -18.78 1.85 -12.13
C TRP A 177 -19.44 1.17 -13.33
N GLU A 178 -20.18 1.92 -14.14
CA GLU A 178 -20.81 1.37 -15.36
C GLU A 178 -19.75 0.93 -16.38
N GLY A 179 -18.76 1.78 -16.63
CA GLY A 179 -17.62 1.44 -17.49
C GLY A 179 -16.82 0.26 -16.92
N MET A 180 -16.56 0.24 -15.61
CA MET A 180 -15.85 -0.87 -14.96
C MET A 180 -16.60 -2.20 -15.07
N LYS A 181 -17.93 -2.20 -14.98
CA LYS A 181 -18.73 -3.41 -15.16
C LYS A 181 -18.60 -4.00 -16.57
N ILE A 182 -18.58 -3.14 -17.60
CA ILE A 182 -18.35 -3.55 -18.99
C ILE A 182 -16.94 -4.10 -19.13
N LEU A 183 -15.95 -3.33 -18.63
CA LEU A 183 -14.56 -3.70 -18.73
C LEU A 183 -14.25 -5.02 -18.00
N PHE A 184 -14.88 -5.26 -16.85
CA PHE A 184 -14.74 -6.52 -16.09
C PHE A 184 -15.17 -7.74 -16.91
N GLN A 185 -16.22 -7.60 -17.73
CA GLN A 185 -16.72 -8.70 -18.56
C GLN A 185 -15.87 -8.96 -19.81
N GLU A 186 -15.27 -7.90 -20.37
CA GLU A 186 -14.53 -7.94 -21.64
C GLU A 186 -13.02 -8.08 -21.45
N SER A 187 -12.48 -7.77 -20.26
CA SER A 187 -11.04 -7.74 -20.04
C SER A 187 -10.42 -9.15 -20.04
N PRO A 188 -9.40 -9.41 -20.86
CA PRO A 188 -8.63 -10.65 -20.81
C PRO A 188 -7.60 -10.67 -19.67
N LEU A 189 -7.43 -9.57 -18.93
CA LEU A 189 -6.54 -9.44 -17.78
C LEU A 189 -7.33 -9.16 -16.49
N PRO A 190 -6.86 -9.66 -15.35
CA PRO A 190 -7.41 -9.24 -14.06
C PRO A 190 -7.32 -7.73 -13.87
N LEU A 191 -8.33 -7.14 -13.21
CA LEU A 191 -8.44 -5.72 -12.89
C LEU A 191 -8.45 -5.55 -11.38
N TYR A 192 -7.59 -4.66 -10.86
CA TYR A 192 -7.50 -4.37 -9.43
C TYR A 192 -7.95 -2.94 -9.13
N ALA A 193 -8.79 -2.76 -8.10
CA ALA A 193 -9.28 -1.46 -7.66
C ALA A 193 -8.29 -0.80 -6.70
N ASP A 194 -7.85 0.43 -6.96
CA ASP A 194 -7.08 1.27 -6.02
C ASP A 194 -7.93 2.46 -5.53
N GLU A 195 -8.11 3.48 -6.36
CA GLU A 195 -8.86 4.69 -6.00
C GLU A 195 -10.35 4.44 -5.80
N ALA A 196 -10.89 3.37 -6.40
CA ALA A 196 -12.27 2.94 -6.24
C ALA A 196 -12.53 2.17 -4.92
N CYS A 197 -11.48 1.70 -4.23
CA CYS A 197 -11.58 0.93 -2.98
C CYS A 197 -10.75 1.58 -1.87
N VAL A 198 -11.37 2.47 -1.11
CA VAL A 198 -10.72 3.25 -0.05
C VAL A 198 -11.04 2.67 1.33
N TYR A 199 -12.32 2.34 1.58
CA TYR A 199 -12.84 1.91 2.87
C TYR A 199 -13.46 0.52 2.82
N GLU A 200 -13.73 -0.08 3.97
CA GLU A 200 -14.37 -1.39 4.11
C GLU A 200 -15.67 -1.51 3.30
N GLN A 201 -16.52 -0.49 3.31
CA GLN A 201 -17.78 -0.50 2.56
C GLN A 201 -17.62 -0.49 1.04
N ASP A 202 -16.43 -0.14 0.53
CA ASP A 202 -16.17 -0.12 -0.91
C ASP A 202 -15.87 -1.52 -1.46
N VAL A 203 -15.40 -2.45 -0.60
CA VAL A 203 -15.05 -3.82 -0.99
C VAL A 203 -16.22 -4.54 -1.66
N VAL A 204 -17.43 -4.39 -1.11
CA VAL A 204 -18.65 -5.01 -1.69
C VAL A 204 -18.93 -4.46 -3.09
N LYS A 205 -18.69 -3.16 -3.31
CA LYS A 205 -18.91 -2.52 -4.62
C LYS A 205 -17.94 -3.03 -5.68
N CYS A 206 -16.75 -3.48 -5.28
CA CYS A 206 -15.75 -4.02 -6.20
C CYS A 206 -16.14 -5.38 -6.79
N LYS A 207 -17.04 -6.13 -6.14
CA LYS A 207 -17.54 -7.38 -6.69
C LYS A 207 -18.24 -7.14 -8.04
N ASP A 208 -17.95 -7.99 -9.01
CA ASP A 208 -18.48 -7.92 -10.39
C ASP A 208 -18.06 -6.64 -11.18
N HIS A 209 -17.09 -5.87 -10.66
CA HIS A 209 -16.47 -4.73 -11.31
C HIS A 209 -14.94 -4.86 -11.37
N PHE A 210 -14.35 -5.56 -10.41
CA PHE A 210 -12.91 -5.81 -10.32
C PHE A 210 -12.67 -7.28 -9.96
N HIS A 211 -11.51 -7.80 -10.32
CA HIS A 211 -11.05 -9.14 -9.93
C HIS A 211 -10.34 -9.15 -8.58
N GLY A 212 -9.87 -7.97 -8.14
CA GLY A 212 -9.20 -7.80 -6.87
C GLY A 212 -9.22 -6.34 -6.41
N ILE A 213 -8.71 -6.13 -5.19
CA ILE A 213 -8.61 -4.80 -4.57
C ILE A 213 -7.18 -4.53 -4.14
N ASN A 214 -6.75 -3.27 -4.23
CA ASN A 214 -5.50 -2.76 -3.67
C ASN A 214 -5.80 -1.97 -2.38
N ILE A 215 -5.50 -2.57 -1.24
CA ILE A 215 -5.63 -1.95 0.08
C ILE A 215 -4.38 -1.10 0.32
N LYS A 216 -4.57 0.14 0.79
CA LYS A 216 -3.46 0.96 1.33
C LYS A 216 -3.81 1.35 2.75
N LEU A 217 -2.90 1.09 3.69
CA LEU A 217 -3.15 1.27 5.13
C LEU A 217 -3.62 2.69 5.46
N THR A 218 -3.00 3.69 4.83
CA THR A 218 -3.38 5.09 5.00
C THR A 218 -4.77 5.42 4.47
N LYS A 219 -5.19 4.81 3.35
CA LYS A 219 -6.54 5.00 2.80
C LYS A 219 -7.59 4.47 3.78
N CYS A 220 -7.45 3.24 4.20
CA CYS A 220 -8.44 2.55 5.02
C CYS A 220 -8.33 2.85 6.53
N SER A 221 -7.36 3.67 6.95
CA SER A 221 -7.08 4.08 8.32
C SER A 221 -6.41 3.04 9.22
N GLY A 222 -5.61 2.13 8.65
CA GLY A 222 -4.71 1.29 9.43
C GLY A 222 -4.80 -0.21 9.18
N ILE A 223 -4.06 -0.96 9.97
CA ILE A 223 -4.01 -2.44 9.95
C ILE A 223 -5.36 -3.06 10.31
N THR A 224 -6.03 -2.48 11.31
CA THR A 224 -7.32 -2.99 11.81
C THR A 224 -8.37 -3.09 10.71
N PRO A 225 -8.72 -2.01 9.97
CA PRO A 225 -9.66 -2.11 8.86
C PRO A 225 -9.08 -2.90 7.68
N ALA A 226 -7.77 -2.82 7.40
CA ALA A 226 -7.16 -3.59 6.32
C ALA A 226 -7.39 -5.10 6.49
N ARG A 227 -7.24 -5.63 7.71
CA ARG A 227 -7.52 -7.05 8.00
C ARG A 227 -8.99 -7.43 7.78
N ARG A 228 -9.92 -6.53 8.08
CA ARG A 228 -11.35 -6.76 7.79
C ARG A 228 -11.63 -6.71 6.29
N MET A 229 -11.01 -5.77 5.56
CA MET A 229 -11.09 -5.70 4.09
C MET A 229 -10.53 -6.96 3.43
N ILE A 230 -9.38 -7.47 3.89
CA ILE A 230 -8.82 -8.75 3.42
C ILE A 230 -9.83 -9.88 3.58
N LYS A 231 -10.39 -10.03 4.79
CA LYS A 231 -11.39 -11.07 5.08
C LYS A 231 -12.61 -10.94 4.16
N GLN A 232 -13.17 -9.74 4.04
CA GLN A 232 -14.34 -9.47 3.21
C GLN A 232 -14.06 -9.73 1.73
N ALA A 233 -12.89 -9.33 1.22
CA ALA A 233 -12.49 -9.60 -0.16
C ALA A 233 -12.42 -11.11 -0.44
N ARG A 234 -11.83 -11.90 0.47
CA ARG A 234 -11.79 -13.35 0.37
C ARG A 234 -13.17 -13.99 0.36
N GLU A 235 -14.08 -13.53 1.21
CA GLU A 235 -15.49 -13.99 1.25
C GLU A 235 -16.24 -13.69 -0.06
N LEU A 236 -15.85 -12.63 -0.77
CA LEU A 236 -16.41 -12.22 -2.06
C LEU A 236 -15.71 -12.86 -3.28
N GLY A 237 -14.62 -13.61 -3.05
CA GLY A 237 -13.81 -14.22 -4.11
C GLY A 237 -12.91 -13.23 -4.85
N LEU A 238 -12.62 -12.06 -4.24
CA LEU A 238 -11.71 -11.06 -4.79
C LEU A 238 -10.26 -11.37 -4.43
N GLY A 239 -9.35 -11.13 -5.38
CA GLY A 239 -7.92 -11.07 -5.12
C GLY A 239 -7.57 -9.89 -4.20
N VAL A 240 -6.50 -10.03 -3.44
CA VAL A 240 -6.06 -9.00 -2.49
C VAL A 240 -4.63 -8.58 -2.77
N MET A 241 -4.45 -7.31 -3.01
CA MET A 241 -3.17 -6.62 -3.05
C MET A 241 -3.09 -5.61 -1.90
N ILE A 242 -1.92 -5.41 -1.34
CA ILE A 242 -1.63 -4.24 -0.51
C ILE A 242 -0.59 -3.40 -1.23
N GLY A 243 -0.91 -2.12 -1.43
CA GLY A 243 -0.01 -1.13 -1.98
C GLY A 243 0.51 -0.17 -0.92
N CYS A 244 1.51 0.60 -1.29
CA CYS A 244 2.06 1.67 -0.47
C CYS A 244 1.76 3.06 -1.05
N MET A 245 2.08 4.04 -0.26
CA MET A 245 2.33 5.43 -0.65
C MET A 245 3.87 5.66 -0.61
N ASN A 246 4.32 6.79 -0.12
CA ASN A 246 5.76 7.07 0.09
C ASN A 246 6.13 6.79 1.56
N GLU A 247 5.87 5.55 2.01
CA GLU A 247 6.21 5.15 3.40
C GLU A 247 7.69 4.83 3.55
N SER A 248 8.19 5.09 4.77
CA SER A 248 9.47 4.61 5.26
C SER A 248 9.41 3.11 5.65
N THR A 249 10.49 2.60 6.18
CA THR A 249 10.53 1.26 6.78
C THR A 249 9.46 1.06 7.87
N VAL A 250 8.98 2.10 8.54
CA VAL A 250 7.93 1.97 9.57
C VAL A 250 6.59 1.52 8.94
N GLY A 251 6.11 2.23 7.94
CA GLY A 251 4.87 1.90 7.24
C GLY A 251 4.99 0.60 6.44
N SER A 252 6.13 0.43 5.74
CA SER A 252 6.39 -0.77 4.96
C SER A 252 6.52 -2.03 5.84
N ALA A 253 7.06 -1.93 7.05
CA ALA A 253 7.06 -3.05 8.00
C ALA A 253 5.64 -3.45 8.42
N ALA A 254 4.73 -2.48 8.57
CA ALA A 254 3.33 -2.79 8.85
C ALA A 254 2.68 -3.58 7.70
N VAL A 255 2.96 -3.20 6.44
CA VAL A 255 2.54 -3.95 5.25
C VAL A 255 3.16 -5.35 5.23
N ALA A 256 4.48 -5.46 5.51
CA ALA A 256 5.21 -6.73 5.52
C ALA A 256 4.55 -7.80 6.42
N HIS A 257 3.99 -7.39 7.56
CA HIS A 257 3.32 -8.31 8.46
C HIS A 257 1.94 -8.79 7.96
N LEU A 258 1.38 -8.17 6.94
CA LEU A 258 0.13 -8.61 6.29
C LEU A 258 0.36 -9.53 5.08
N LEU A 259 1.60 -9.67 4.60
CA LEU A 259 1.94 -10.50 3.42
C LEU A 259 1.39 -11.94 3.48
N PRO A 260 1.37 -12.64 4.64
CA PRO A 260 0.81 -14.00 4.70
C PRO A 260 -0.66 -14.13 4.33
N PHE A 261 -1.39 -13.03 4.18
CA PHE A 261 -2.84 -13.01 3.99
C PHE A 261 -3.29 -12.49 2.63
N ILE A 262 -2.34 -12.13 1.75
CA ILE A 262 -2.59 -11.44 0.48
C ILE A 262 -1.93 -12.14 -0.70
N ASP A 263 -2.30 -11.76 -1.94
CA ASP A 263 -1.79 -12.36 -3.16
C ASP A 263 -0.67 -11.53 -3.80
N HIS A 264 -0.78 -10.20 -3.73
CA HIS A 264 0.15 -9.27 -4.37
C HIS A 264 0.52 -8.15 -3.40
N VAL A 265 1.71 -7.58 -3.59
CA VAL A 265 2.18 -6.46 -2.78
C VAL A 265 3.00 -5.48 -3.61
N ASP A 266 2.86 -4.20 -3.28
CA ASP A 266 3.64 -3.07 -3.77
C ASP A 266 4.07 -2.28 -2.51
N MET A 267 5.33 -2.50 -2.06
CA MET A 267 5.87 -1.92 -0.83
C MET A 267 7.32 -1.46 -1.00
N ASP A 268 7.61 -0.88 -2.14
CA ASP A 268 8.95 -0.44 -2.53
C ASP A 268 9.36 0.93 -1.95
N GLY A 269 8.49 1.57 -1.15
CA GLY A 269 8.75 2.89 -0.55
C GLY A 269 10.15 3.07 0.03
N PRO A 270 10.66 2.17 0.91
CA PRO A 270 12.00 2.30 1.46
C PRO A 270 13.13 2.25 0.42
N LEU A 271 12.91 1.60 -0.73
CA LEU A 271 13.89 1.52 -1.82
C LEU A 271 14.01 2.82 -2.61
N LEU A 272 13.06 3.75 -2.44
CA LEU A 272 13.00 5.03 -3.13
C LEU A 272 13.48 6.19 -2.24
N LEU A 273 13.77 5.94 -0.96
CA LEU A 273 14.26 6.94 -0.02
C LEU A 273 15.79 7.02 -0.08
N GLU A 274 16.34 8.23 -0.02
CA GLU A 274 17.77 8.47 0.16
C GLU A 274 18.19 8.16 1.60
N GLU A 275 17.36 8.53 2.59
CA GLU A 275 17.54 8.25 4.01
C GLU A 275 16.24 7.73 4.60
N ASP A 276 16.34 6.73 5.48
CA ASP A 276 15.18 6.16 6.19
C ASP A 276 15.24 6.45 7.69
N VAL A 277 14.07 6.65 8.29
CA VAL A 277 13.92 6.94 9.73
C VAL A 277 14.02 5.69 10.60
N ALA A 278 14.00 4.52 10.02
CA ALA A 278 14.02 3.24 10.72
C ALA A 278 14.75 2.16 9.92
N THR A 279 15.11 1.10 10.62
CA THR A 279 15.57 -0.18 10.04
C THR A 279 14.72 -1.31 10.57
N GLY A 280 14.79 -2.53 9.99
CA GLY A 280 14.13 -3.70 10.55
C GLY A 280 13.48 -4.64 9.53
N ILE A 281 13.27 -4.19 8.31
CA ILE A 281 13.01 -5.05 7.14
C ILE A 281 14.06 -4.76 6.08
N ASP A 282 14.41 -5.79 5.33
CA ASP A 282 15.28 -5.70 4.16
C ASP A 282 14.64 -6.39 2.96
N PHE A 283 15.17 -6.11 1.76
CA PHE A 283 14.66 -6.64 0.51
C PHE A 283 15.73 -7.48 -0.18
N ASP A 284 15.47 -8.76 -0.34
CA ASP A 284 16.30 -9.67 -1.16
C ASP A 284 15.55 -10.03 -2.44
N TYR A 285 15.86 -9.34 -3.53
CA TYR A 285 15.22 -9.54 -4.83
C TYR A 285 13.68 -9.59 -4.71
N GLY A 286 13.12 -8.61 -4.00
CA GLY A 286 11.70 -8.46 -3.73
C GLY A 286 11.13 -9.30 -2.59
N LYS A 287 11.87 -10.26 -2.05
CA LYS A 287 11.49 -10.99 -0.83
C LYS A 287 11.79 -10.14 0.39
N ILE A 288 10.91 -10.19 1.36
CA ILE A 288 11.07 -9.46 2.62
C ILE A 288 11.85 -10.28 3.61
N ILE A 289 12.92 -9.70 4.15
CA ILE A 289 13.71 -10.24 5.25
C ILE A 289 13.27 -9.50 6.52
N TYR A 290 12.70 -10.24 7.47
CA TYR A 290 12.26 -9.69 8.75
C TYR A 290 13.38 -9.71 9.78
N SER A 291 13.48 -8.67 10.60
CA SER A 291 14.31 -8.71 11.80
C SER A 291 13.82 -9.76 12.80
N ASN A 292 14.64 -10.09 13.81
CA ASN A 292 14.26 -11.02 14.87
C ASN A 292 13.57 -10.32 16.07
N LYS A 293 13.27 -9.02 15.96
CA LYS A 293 12.64 -8.25 17.04
C LYS A 293 11.12 -8.45 17.04
N PRO A 294 10.45 -8.36 18.21
CA PRO A 294 9.00 -8.40 18.30
C PRO A 294 8.34 -7.13 17.74
N GLY A 295 7.04 -7.15 17.59
CA GLY A 295 6.26 -6.06 17.01
C GLY A 295 6.40 -6.04 15.49
N LEU A 296 6.56 -4.86 14.92
CA LEU A 296 6.93 -4.65 13.52
C LEU A 296 8.39 -5.03 13.23
N GLY A 297 9.18 -5.29 14.27
CA GLY A 297 10.59 -5.63 14.11
C GLY A 297 11.52 -4.44 13.82
N ILE A 298 11.00 -3.22 13.85
CA ILE A 298 11.73 -2.02 13.46
C ILE A 298 12.57 -1.44 14.63
N GLU A 299 13.61 -0.69 14.24
CA GLU A 299 14.37 0.18 15.10
C GLU A 299 14.35 1.60 14.52
N TYR A 300 13.78 2.54 15.28
CA TYR A 300 13.71 3.94 14.91
C TYR A 300 15.07 4.62 15.12
N THR A 301 15.64 5.21 14.08
CA THR A 301 16.98 5.81 14.10
C THR A 301 16.99 7.26 14.54
N GLY A 302 15.85 7.94 14.54
CA GLY A 302 15.73 9.35 14.96
C GLY A 302 16.32 10.37 13.97
N LEU A 303 16.62 9.99 12.74
CA LEU A 303 17.30 10.85 11.76
C LEU A 303 16.56 12.18 11.49
N TYR A 304 15.24 12.21 11.56
CA TYR A 304 14.43 13.40 11.26
C TYR A 304 14.22 14.40 12.39
N HIS A 305 14.70 14.14 13.61
CA HIS A 305 14.59 15.14 14.70
C HIS A 305 15.53 16.37 14.56
N LYS A 306 16.39 16.41 13.54
CA LYS A 306 17.39 17.48 13.42
C LYS A 306 16.97 18.69 12.58
N GLU A 307 15.91 18.64 11.79
CA GLU A 307 15.62 19.70 10.79
C GLU A 307 14.28 20.45 10.94
N ILE A 308 13.42 20.12 11.90
CA ILE A 308 12.31 21.02 12.25
C ILE A 308 12.80 22.10 13.22
N LYS A 309 13.89 22.76 12.88
CA LYS A 309 14.18 24.09 13.38
C LYS A 309 13.67 25.08 12.34
N THR A 310 12.42 25.47 12.54
CA THR A 310 11.80 26.70 12.08
C THR A 310 12.82 27.72 11.55
N LYS A 311 12.78 27.98 10.24
CA LYS A 311 13.14 29.31 9.75
C LYS A 311 12.04 30.23 10.21
N SER A 312 12.28 30.91 11.33
CA SER A 312 11.53 32.10 11.78
C SER A 312 11.74 33.24 10.81
#